data_d7729138cd00b9310e5f0eb61b377410
#
_entry.id   d7729138cd00b9310e5f0eb61b377410
#
_cell.length_a   1.000
_cell.length_b   1.000
_cell.length_c   1.000
_cell.angle_alpha   90.00
_cell.angle_beta   90.00
_cell.angle_gamma   90.00
#
_symmetry.space_group_name_H-M   'P 1'
#
loop_
_entity.id
_entity.type
_entity.pdbx_description
1 polymer ?
#
loop_
_entity_poly.entity_id
_entity_poly.type
_entity_poly.pdbx_seq_one_letter_code
_entity_poly.pdbx_strand_id
1 'polypeptide(L)'
;MDNDNLLIESTSFFWKQNRIKTFNNWPFKASDKCNAKSMAAAGFYVIGDNNEPDLVECFICSKQLDGWEAHDDPWNEHKKHQSSCPFVKLNKQDESEWTVHEMYELYKKYQIKKYMNELDKKIITLKDEAATLKSDLLSAYKPQENKKNIN
;
A
#
# COMPACT_ATOMS: atom_id res chain seq x y z
N MET A 1 -19.09 0.28 -24.02
CA MET A 1 -17.70 -0.24 -24.06
C MET A 1 -16.83 0.88 -23.55
N ASP A 2 -16.59 0.82 -22.27
CA ASP A 2 -15.76 1.83 -21.59
C ASP A 2 -14.34 1.65 -22.09
N ASN A 3 -13.82 2.68 -22.76
CA ASN A 3 -12.41 2.80 -23.06
C ASN A 3 -11.70 2.88 -21.72
N ASP A 4 -11.37 1.74 -21.13
CA ASP A 4 -10.45 1.65 -20.03
C ASP A 4 -9.11 2.20 -20.53
N ASN A 5 -8.93 3.46 -20.23
CA ASN A 5 -7.77 4.26 -20.57
C ASN A 5 -6.56 3.57 -19.91
N LEU A 6 -5.80 2.86 -20.71
CA LEU A 6 -4.52 2.23 -20.35
C LEU A 6 -3.44 3.28 -19.99
N LEU A 7 -3.86 4.53 -19.77
CA LEU A 7 -2.99 5.60 -19.37
C LEU A 7 -2.72 5.47 -17.86
N ILE A 8 -1.48 5.14 -17.53
CA ILE A 8 -0.98 5.21 -16.16
C ILE A 8 -1.25 6.63 -15.67
N GLU A 9 -2.08 6.76 -14.64
CA GLU A 9 -2.41 8.07 -14.07
C GLU A 9 -1.12 8.83 -13.74
N SER A 10 -1.01 10.04 -14.23
CA SER A 10 0.18 10.87 -14.03
C SER A 10 0.49 11.16 -12.55
N THR A 11 -0.52 11.03 -11.68
CA THR A 11 -0.43 11.23 -10.23
C THR A 11 -0.13 9.94 -9.45
N SER A 12 -0.09 8.79 -10.12
CA SER A 12 0.09 7.47 -9.50
C SER A 12 1.48 7.32 -8.88
N PHE A 13 1.58 6.60 -7.75
CA PHE A 13 2.86 6.21 -7.11
C PHE A 13 3.69 5.22 -7.93
N PHE A 14 3.16 4.76 -9.06
CA PHE A 14 3.94 4.04 -10.05
C PHE A 14 5.17 4.85 -10.49
N TRP A 15 5.03 6.18 -10.59
CA TRP A 15 6.09 7.08 -11.00
C TRP A 15 6.94 7.58 -9.84
N LYS A 16 8.26 7.47 -9.97
CA LYS A 16 9.23 7.93 -8.96
C LYS A 16 9.00 9.37 -8.51
N GLN A 17 8.68 10.27 -9.43
CA GLN A 17 8.44 11.68 -9.11
C GLN A 17 7.27 11.88 -8.15
N ASN A 18 6.23 11.05 -8.22
CA ASN A 18 5.12 11.13 -7.30
C ASN A 18 5.46 10.49 -5.95
N ARG A 19 6.27 9.44 -5.93
CA ARG A 19 6.81 8.88 -4.69
C ARG A 19 7.66 9.89 -3.93
N ILE A 20 8.54 10.63 -4.63
CA ILE A 20 9.36 11.69 -4.00
C ILE A 20 8.50 12.71 -3.26
N LYS A 21 7.36 13.11 -3.81
CA LYS A 21 6.43 14.08 -3.19
C LYS A 21 5.85 13.64 -1.86
N THR A 22 5.89 12.35 -1.54
CA THR A 22 5.39 11.85 -0.25
C THR A 22 6.37 12.09 0.92
N PHE A 23 7.63 12.40 0.61
CA PHE A 23 8.70 12.57 1.61
C PHE A 23 8.80 14.00 2.17
N ASN A 24 7.69 14.73 2.29
CA ASN A 24 7.68 16.13 2.74
C ASN A 24 8.22 16.30 4.19
N ASN A 25 7.91 15.35 5.07
CA ASN A 25 8.34 15.35 6.48
C ASN A 25 9.39 14.27 6.77
N TRP A 26 10.14 13.88 5.75
CA TRP A 26 11.17 12.85 5.89
C TRP A 26 12.29 13.29 6.82
N PRO A 27 12.67 12.49 7.83
CA PRO A 27 13.62 12.93 8.87
C PRO A 27 15.07 13.06 8.40
N PHE A 28 15.41 12.50 7.23
CA PHE A 28 16.80 12.46 6.75
C PHE A 28 17.08 13.53 5.68
N LYS A 29 18.35 14.00 5.67
CA LYS A 29 18.82 15.08 4.79
C LYS A 29 19.16 14.56 3.39
N ALA A 30 19.25 15.49 2.44
CA ALA A 30 19.68 15.18 1.07
C ALA A 30 21.10 14.57 0.96
N SER A 31 21.96 14.84 1.97
CA SER A 31 23.31 14.29 2.07
C SER A 31 23.38 12.87 2.61
N ASP A 32 22.32 12.40 3.25
CA ASP A 32 22.26 11.05 3.84
C ASP A 32 22.00 10.01 2.74
N LYS A 33 22.44 8.77 2.94
CA LYS A 33 22.15 7.69 1.98
C LYS A 33 20.65 7.42 1.90
N CYS A 34 19.97 7.48 3.03
CA CYS A 34 18.54 7.28 3.20
C CYS A 34 17.72 8.55 2.87
N ASN A 35 18.15 9.36 1.89
CA ASN A 35 17.41 10.57 1.50
C ASN A 35 16.15 10.25 0.67
N ALA A 36 15.25 11.22 0.57
CA ALA A 36 13.97 11.09 -0.15
C ALA A 36 14.10 10.58 -1.60
N LYS A 37 15.15 11.03 -2.33
CA LYS A 37 15.37 10.58 -3.70
C LYS A 37 15.79 9.13 -3.77
N SER A 38 16.68 8.69 -2.87
CA SER A 38 17.13 7.30 -2.78
C SER A 38 15.99 6.37 -2.36
N MET A 39 15.15 6.81 -1.41
CA MET A 39 13.96 6.09 -1.00
C MET A 39 12.98 5.88 -2.16
N ALA A 40 12.63 6.95 -2.85
CA ALA A 40 11.73 6.87 -4.00
C ALA A 40 12.32 6.05 -5.16
N ALA A 41 13.63 6.14 -5.40
CA ALA A 41 14.31 5.32 -6.41
C ALA A 41 14.29 3.83 -6.04
N ALA A 42 14.38 3.49 -4.75
CA ALA A 42 14.24 2.13 -4.25
C ALA A 42 12.79 1.61 -4.26
N GLY A 43 11.83 2.41 -4.72
CA GLY A 43 10.42 2.03 -4.89
C GLY A 43 9.51 2.39 -3.72
N PHE A 44 10.01 3.08 -2.72
CA PHE A 44 9.24 3.42 -1.52
C PHE A 44 8.49 4.75 -1.64
N TYR A 45 7.37 4.84 -0.94
CA TYR A 45 6.62 6.06 -0.66
C TYR A 45 6.16 6.04 0.81
N VAL A 46 5.97 7.21 1.39
CA VAL A 46 5.59 7.35 2.81
C VAL A 46 4.11 7.00 2.97
N ILE A 47 3.81 6.12 3.92
CA ILE A 47 2.45 5.78 4.37
C ILE A 47 2.22 6.12 5.84
N GLY A 48 3.28 6.43 6.58
CA GLY A 48 3.21 6.79 7.98
C GLY A 48 2.65 8.18 8.22
N ASP A 49 2.34 8.45 9.47
CA ASP A 49 1.86 9.73 9.96
C ASP A 49 2.90 10.40 10.89
N ASN A 50 2.46 11.39 11.69
CA ASN A 50 3.36 12.07 12.63
C ASN A 50 3.92 11.17 13.75
N ASN A 51 3.29 10.01 14.02
CA ASN A 51 3.73 9.06 15.03
C ASN A 51 4.74 8.06 14.44
N GLU A 52 4.63 7.79 13.16
CA GLU A 52 5.49 6.86 12.41
C GLU A 52 6.00 7.55 11.12
N PRO A 53 6.80 8.63 11.24
CA PRO A 53 7.13 9.49 10.09
C PRO A 53 8.03 8.81 9.06
N ASP A 54 8.67 7.71 9.42
CA ASP A 54 9.59 6.95 8.56
C ASP A 54 9.01 5.61 8.06
N LEU A 55 7.72 5.38 8.29
CA LEU A 55 7.04 4.20 7.74
C LEU A 55 6.78 4.38 6.24
N VAL A 56 7.32 3.47 5.46
CA VAL A 56 7.23 3.48 3.99
C VAL A 56 6.72 2.16 3.44
N GLU A 57 6.19 2.19 2.23
CA GLU A 57 5.72 1.01 1.51
C GLU A 57 6.26 0.97 0.08
N CYS A 58 6.61 -0.22 -0.42
CA CYS A 58 6.98 -0.42 -1.82
C CYS A 58 5.75 -0.37 -2.72
N PHE A 59 5.85 0.37 -3.85
CA PHE A 59 4.76 0.53 -4.82
C PHE A 59 4.37 -0.76 -5.55
N ILE A 60 5.22 -1.78 -5.57
CA ILE A 60 4.97 -3.05 -6.27
C ILE A 60 4.61 -4.18 -5.30
N CYS A 61 5.44 -4.43 -4.27
CA CYS A 61 5.28 -5.61 -3.41
C CYS A 61 4.57 -5.35 -2.09
N SER A 62 4.22 -4.10 -1.78
CA SER A 62 3.61 -3.68 -0.51
C SER A 62 4.46 -3.95 0.73
N LYS A 63 5.75 -4.27 0.59
CA LYS A 63 6.63 -4.41 1.75
C LYS A 63 6.71 -3.08 2.48
N GLN A 64 6.40 -3.10 3.76
CA GLN A 64 6.51 -1.96 4.66
C GLN A 64 7.79 -2.07 5.48
N LEU A 65 8.48 -0.96 5.64
CA LEU A 65 9.70 -0.81 6.44
C LEU A 65 9.66 0.50 7.22
N ASP A 66 10.21 0.47 8.41
CA ASP A 66 10.41 1.59 9.34
C ASP A 66 11.76 1.47 10.05
N GLY A 67 12.06 2.36 10.96
CA GLY A 67 13.31 2.33 11.75
C GLY A 67 14.55 2.63 10.93
N TRP A 68 14.43 3.53 9.95
CA TRP A 68 15.53 3.92 9.07
C TRP A 68 16.62 4.71 9.80
N GLU A 69 17.86 4.48 9.37
CA GLU A 69 19.04 5.24 9.82
C GLU A 69 19.68 5.99 8.64
N ALA A 70 20.34 7.13 8.93
CA ALA A 70 20.89 8.01 7.89
C ALA A 70 21.88 7.34 6.91
N HIS A 71 22.55 6.27 7.34
CA HIS A 71 23.52 5.52 6.54
C HIS A 71 22.93 4.31 5.81
N ASP A 72 21.66 3.99 6.02
CA ASP A 72 21.01 2.89 5.33
C ASP A 72 20.93 3.14 3.83
N ASP A 73 21.14 2.08 3.07
CA ASP A 73 20.94 2.05 1.62
C ASP A 73 19.55 1.47 1.32
N PRO A 74 18.59 2.32 0.88
CA PRO A 74 17.21 1.87 0.70
C PRO A 74 17.06 0.71 -0.30
N TRP A 75 17.89 0.68 -1.33
CA TRP A 75 17.85 -0.42 -2.32
C TRP A 75 18.34 -1.73 -1.73
N ASN A 76 19.41 -1.69 -0.94
CA ASN A 76 19.93 -2.88 -0.28
C ASN A 76 18.97 -3.39 0.79
N GLU A 77 18.34 -2.50 1.56
CA GLU A 77 17.30 -2.89 2.54
C GLU A 77 16.08 -3.51 1.83
N HIS A 78 15.64 -2.97 0.70
CA HIS A 78 14.57 -3.56 -0.09
C HIS A 78 14.93 -4.99 -0.57
N LYS A 79 16.13 -5.17 -1.11
CA LYS A 79 16.62 -6.51 -1.54
C LYS A 79 16.68 -7.49 -0.38
N LYS A 80 17.15 -7.05 0.77
CA LYS A 80 17.31 -7.88 1.98
C LYS A 80 15.97 -8.34 2.53
N HIS A 81 14.99 -7.42 2.60
CA HIS A 81 13.68 -7.69 3.20
C HIS A 81 12.65 -8.28 2.25
N GLN A 82 12.80 -8.10 0.93
CA GLN A 82 11.87 -8.57 -0.09
C GLN A 82 12.55 -8.88 -1.42
N SER A 83 13.44 -9.86 -1.44
CA SER A 83 14.18 -10.28 -2.64
C SER A 83 13.28 -10.81 -3.78
N SER A 84 12.06 -11.24 -3.46
CA SER A 84 11.08 -11.71 -4.44
C SER A 84 10.29 -10.60 -5.12
N CYS A 85 10.44 -9.34 -4.70
CA CYS A 85 9.74 -8.21 -5.32
C CYS A 85 10.06 -8.13 -6.83
N PRO A 86 9.04 -8.03 -7.70
CA PRO A 86 9.26 -7.90 -9.14
C PRO A 86 10.13 -6.69 -9.52
N PHE A 87 10.01 -5.57 -8.81
CA PHE A 87 10.84 -4.39 -9.02
C PHE A 87 12.31 -4.64 -8.62
N VAL A 88 12.53 -5.30 -7.50
CA VAL A 88 13.88 -5.72 -7.07
C VAL A 88 14.50 -6.69 -8.08
N LYS A 89 13.73 -7.65 -8.59
CA LYS A 89 14.20 -8.60 -9.61
C LYS A 89 14.54 -7.94 -10.94
N LEU A 90 13.80 -6.91 -11.33
CA LEU A 90 14.11 -6.11 -12.53
C LEU A 90 15.49 -5.43 -12.39
N ASN A 91 15.86 -5.04 -11.16
CA ASN A 91 17.13 -4.40 -10.81
C ASN A 91 17.46 -3.14 -11.64
N LYS A 92 16.44 -2.36 -11.99
CA LYS A 92 16.53 -1.07 -12.69
C LYS A 92 15.73 -0.03 -11.91
N GLN A 93 16.41 0.82 -11.15
CA GLN A 93 15.79 1.85 -10.33
C GLN A 93 15.39 3.09 -11.15
N ASP A 94 16.03 3.32 -12.29
CA ASP A 94 15.71 4.42 -13.18
C ASP A 94 14.66 3.98 -14.22
N GLU A 95 13.52 4.67 -14.19
CA GLU A 95 12.39 4.41 -15.10
C GLU A 95 12.76 4.58 -16.57
N SER A 96 13.75 5.45 -16.87
CA SER A 96 14.24 5.67 -18.23
C SER A 96 14.98 4.47 -18.83
N GLU A 97 15.44 3.54 -17.99
CA GLU A 97 16.10 2.31 -18.41
C GLU A 97 15.13 1.16 -18.72
N TRP A 98 13.84 1.34 -18.41
CA TRP A 98 12.85 0.29 -18.64
C TRP A 98 12.47 0.20 -20.11
N THR A 99 12.41 -1.03 -20.61
CA THR A 99 11.73 -1.28 -21.88
C THR A 99 10.21 -1.14 -21.70
N VAL A 100 9.49 -0.96 -22.81
CA VAL A 100 8.02 -0.91 -22.78
C VAL A 100 7.43 -2.17 -22.18
N HIS A 101 8.04 -3.33 -22.45
CA HIS A 101 7.60 -4.61 -21.89
C HIS A 101 7.80 -4.67 -20.38
N GLU A 102 8.97 -4.27 -19.87
CA GLU A 102 9.26 -4.22 -18.43
C GLU A 102 8.32 -3.26 -17.70
N MET A 103 8.08 -2.08 -18.26
CA MET A 103 7.13 -1.12 -17.72
C MET A 103 5.72 -1.71 -17.65
N TYR A 104 5.26 -2.38 -18.71
CA TYR A 104 3.95 -3.02 -18.76
C TYR A 104 3.80 -4.14 -17.72
N GLU A 105 4.82 -4.98 -17.56
CA GLU A 105 4.81 -6.06 -16.55
C GLU A 105 4.77 -5.50 -15.12
N LEU A 106 5.53 -4.46 -14.81
CA LEU A 106 5.47 -3.80 -13.52
C LEU A 106 4.10 -3.11 -13.30
N TYR A 107 3.57 -2.46 -14.33
CA TYR A 107 2.28 -1.79 -14.25
C TYR A 107 1.13 -2.78 -13.97
N LYS A 108 1.13 -3.94 -14.62
CA LYS A 108 0.17 -5.00 -14.29
C LYS A 108 0.23 -5.38 -12.80
N LYS A 109 1.43 -5.56 -12.25
CA LYS A 109 1.62 -5.87 -10.82
C LYS A 109 1.11 -4.76 -9.92
N TYR A 110 1.40 -3.51 -10.28
CA TYR A 110 0.90 -2.34 -9.57
C TYR A 110 -0.63 -2.27 -9.55
N GLN A 111 -1.28 -2.49 -10.68
CA GLN A 111 -2.74 -2.49 -10.80
C GLN A 111 -3.38 -3.62 -10.00
N ILE A 112 -2.84 -4.83 -10.08
CA ILE A 112 -3.33 -5.97 -9.29
C ILE A 112 -3.28 -5.63 -7.79
N LYS A 113 -2.15 -5.09 -7.30
CA LYS A 113 -2.00 -4.64 -5.92
C LYS A 113 -3.08 -3.61 -5.55
N LYS A 114 -3.29 -2.58 -6.39
CA LYS A 114 -4.30 -1.54 -6.17
C LYS A 114 -5.70 -2.13 -6.04
N TYR A 115 -6.10 -2.98 -6.98
CA TYR A 115 -7.41 -3.64 -6.95
C TYR A 115 -7.60 -4.58 -5.76
N MET A 116 -6.57 -5.33 -5.39
CA MET A 116 -6.61 -6.21 -4.21
C MET A 116 -6.80 -5.41 -2.93
N ASN A 117 -6.08 -4.31 -2.76
CA ASN A 117 -6.24 -3.42 -1.60
C ASN A 117 -7.64 -2.78 -1.53
N GLU A 118 -8.21 -2.38 -2.66
CA GLU A 118 -9.58 -1.85 -2.73
C GLU A 118 -10.61 -2.92 -2.40
N LEU A 119 -10.40 -4.15 -2.88
CA LEU A 119 -11.28 -5.29 -2.58
C LEU A 119 -11.25 -5.64 -1.10
N ASP A 120 -10.06 -5.69 -0.48
CA ASP A 120 -9.91 -5.98 0.95
C ASP A 120 -10.64 -4.93 1.81
N LYS A 121 -10.53 -3.65 1.46
CA LYS A 121 -11.30 -2.58 2.13
C LYS A 121 -12.80 -2.79 2.03
N LYS A 122 -13.30 -3.15 0.85
CA LYS A 122 -14.73 -3.45 0.66
C LYS A 122 -15.19 -4.67 1.46
N ILE A 123 -14.37 -5.71 1.52
CA ILE A 123 -14.65 -6.92 2.33
C ILE A 123 -14.75 -6.56 3.81
N ILE A 124 -13.84 -5.74 4.33
CA ILE A 124 -13.88 -5.28 5.73
C ILE A 124 -15.19 -4.52 5.99
N THR A 125 -15.52 -3.55 5.14
CA THR A 125 -16.77 -2.76 5.27
C THR A 125 -17.99 -3.66 5.28
N LEU A 126 -18.10 -4.62 4.36
CA LEU A 126 -19.22 -5.57 4.31
C LEU A 126 -19.31 -6.46 5.55
N LYS A 127 -18.18 -6.88 6.11
CA LYS A 127 -18.15 -7.66 7.36
C LYS A 127 -18.66 -6.83 8.54
N ASP A 128 -18.28 -5.56 8.62
CA ASP A 128 -18.72 -4.66 9.68
C ASP A 128 -20.21 -4.35 9.56
N GLU A 129 -20.72 -4.11 8.35
CA GLU A 129 -22.15 -3.93 8.08
C GLU A 129 -22.96 -5.19 8.45
N ALA A 130 -22.47 -6.36 8.08
CA ALA A 130 -23.11 -7.64 8.42
C ALA A 130 -23.12 -7.89 9.94
N ALA A 131 -22.04 -7.54 10.66
CA ALA A 131 -21.96 -7.64 12.11
C ALA A 131 -22.96 -6.70 12.80
N THR A 132 -23.09 -5.47 12.31
CA THR A 132 -24.06 -4.48 12.81
C THR A 132 -25.48 -4.97 12.58
N LEU A 133 -25.82 -5.41 11.39
CA LEU A 133 -27.16 -5.95 11.08
C LEU A 133 -27.51 -7.16 11.96
N LYS A 134 -26.56 -8.06 12.18
CA LYS A 134 -26.75 -9.21 13.08
C LYS A 134 -27.05 -8.74 14.52
N SER A 135 -26.32 -7.76 15.02
CA SER A 135 -26.54 -7.18 16.35
C SER A 135 -27.93 -6.55 16.45
N ASP A 136 -28.34 -5.79 15.43
CA ASP A 136 -29.65 -5.14 15.40
C ASP A 136 -30.81 -6.15 15.38
N LEU A 137 -30.70 -7.21 14.58
CA LEU A 137 -31.68 -8.29 14.54
C LEU A 137 -31.79 -9.02 15.89
N LEU A 138 -30.65 -9.29 16.53
CA LEU A 138 -30.64 -9.94 17.85
C LEU A 138 -31.25 -9.04 18.93
N SER A 139 -31.03 -7.73 18.88
CA SER A 139 -31.60 -6.77 19.82
C SER A 139 -33.12 -6.58 19.63
N ALA A 140 -33.58 -6.67 18.36
CA ALA A 140 -35.02 -6.60 18.05
C ALA A 140 -35.78 -7.89 18.40
N TYR A 141 -35.09 -9.02 18.49
CA TYR A 141 -35.72 -10.29 18.88
C TYR A 141 -35.94 -10.32 20.42
N LYS A 142 -37.18 -10.11 20.87
CA LYS A 142 -37.58 -10.32 22.26
C LYS A 142 -38.16 -11.72 22.36
N PRO A 143 -37.54 -12.64 23.14
CA PRO A 143 -38.17 -13.92 23.44
C PRO A 143 -39.53 -13.69 24.10
N GLN A 144 -40.59 -14.32 23.60
CA GLN A 144 -41.89 -14.33 24.32
C GLN A 144 -41.68 -15.12 25.60
N GLU A 145 -41.75 -14.45 26.74
CA GLU A 145 -41.85 -15.12 28.03
C GLU A 145 -43.18 -15.87 28.07
N ASN A 146 -43.12 -17.19 27.96
CA ASN A 146 -44.28 -18.07 28.27
C ASN A 146 -44.63 -17.89 29.76
N LYS A 147 -45.60 -17.02 30.04
CA LYS A 147 -46.27 -17.03 31.35
C LYS A 147 -46.94 -18.37 31.49
N LYS A 148 -46.27 -19.32 32.13
CA LYS A 148 -46.95 -20.51 32.69
C LYS A 148 -47.82 -20.00 33.80
N ASN A 149 -49.15 -19.92 33.55
CA ASN A 149 -50.15 -19.84 34.61
C ASN A 149 -50.04 -21.12 35.44
N ILE A 150 -49.53 -20.99 36.63
CA ILE A 150 -49.66 -22.04 37.69
C ILE A 150 -50.95 -21.70 38.41
N ASN A 151 -51.98 -22.53 38.18
CA ASN A 151 -53.15 -22.65 39.05
C ASN A 151 -52.83 -23.65 40.16
#